data_cfa6dcfb42690e3004463bae18a2c4f7
#
_entry.id   cfa6dcfb42690e3004463bae18a2c4f7
#
_cell.length_a   1.000
_cell.length_b   1.000
_cell.length_c   1.000
_cell.angle_alpha   90.00
_cell.angle_beta   90.00
_cell.angle_gamma   90.00
#
_symmetry.space_group_name_H-M   'P 1'
#
loop_
_entity.id
_entity.type
_entity.pdbx_description
1 polymer ?
#
loop_
_entity_poly.entity_id
_entity_poly.type
_entity_poly.pdbx_seq_one_letter_code
_entity_poly.pdbx_strand_id
1 'polypeptide(L)'
;VLLRAGTRRLLGAVDLNERISSSTDNEVNAEAWVATGVFWVVMFLVLIAFFNVLDLEIVSAPLQALVTKVFEFGPSLFAGGVLAIVAWVLASLARGLISAGLAKTTLDEKVSTEADMKPISHSIGDVIYWLIILLFLPAILGTLQMEGILIPVQGMVDKILAMLPNIFAAGLIGLVGWFVASILRDLVQNLLSVVGFDALGEKAGLTGKVSLSQLTGLLVFIFVFVPALVAALNTLQIESVSAPATEMLGAFMSAIPDIFAAVIILSIAVVLARFISGLVSSMLDGLGANALPEKFGMTAVAEGNFKLANFVGRVVSVFIILFASVEAANQLGFTQVS
;
A
#
# COMPACT_ATOMS: atom_id res chain seq x y z
N VAL A 1 -45.73 40.57 -7.48
CA VAL A 1 -46.78 39.59 -7.14
C VAL A 1 -47.40 39.02 -8.43
N LEU A 2 -47.83 39.85 -9.37
CA LEU A 2 -48.49 39.42 -10.62
C LEU A 2 -47.60 38.59 -11.53
N LEU A 3 -46.30 38.94 -11.70
CA LEU A 3 -45.34 38.19 -12.47
C LEU A 3 -45.09 36.78 -11.88
N ARG A 4 -44.97 36.68 -10.56
CA ARG A 4 -44.80 35.39 -9.85
C ARG A 4 -46.04 34.49 -9.98
N ALA A 5 -47.23 35.08 -9.97
CA ALA A 5 -48.49 34.36 -10.21
C ALA A 5 -48.65 33.92 -11.67
N GLY A 6 -48.24 34.78 -12.61
CA GLY A 6 -48.29 34.48 -14.07
C GLY A 6 -47.32 33.37 -14.46
N THR A 7 -46.06 33.43 -14.02
CA THR A 7 -45.06 32.35 -14.27
C THR A 7 -45.48 31.03 -13.64
N ARG A 8 -46.06 31.05 -12.43
CA ARG A 8 -46.55 29.85 -11.78
C ARG A 8 -47.73 29.20 -12.53
N ARG A 9 -48.61 30.01 -13.14
CA ARG A 9 -49.71 29.51 -14.00
C ARG A 9 -49.20 28.89 -15.30
N LEU A 10 -48.18 29.49 -15.93
CA LEU A 10 -47.60 28.96 -17.15
C LEU A 10 -46.79 27.67 -16.90
N LEU A 11 -46.12 27.58 -15.80
CA LEU A 11 -45.35 26.38 -15.41
C LEU A 11 -46.25 25.24 -14.92
N GLY A 12 -47.40 25.56 -14.26
CA GLY A 12 -48.42 24.58 -13.90
C GLY A 12 -49.12 23.94 -15.10
N ALA A 13 -49.07 24.59 -16.27
CA ALA A 13 -49.57 23.99 -17.51
C ALA A 13 -48.63 22.92 -18.11
N VAL A 14 -47.41 22.80 -17.59
CA VAL A 14 -46.37 21.82 -18.04
C VAL A 14 -46.22 20.65 -17.05
N ASP A 15 -46.96 20.64 -15.93
CA ASP A 15 -46.98 19.61 -14.87
C ASP A 15 -45.56 19.16 -14.40
N LEU A 16 -44.66 20.16 -14.24
CA LEU A 16 -43.26 19.92 -13.85
C LEU A 16 -43.17 19.27 -12.49
N ASN A 17 -44.06 19.58 -11.54
CA ASN A 17 -44.07 19.00 -10.20
C ASN A 17 -44.41 17.50 -10.22
N GLU A 18 -45.37 17.05 -11.03
CA GLU A 18 -45.74 15.63 -11.17
C GLU A 18 -44.60 14.81 -11.82
N ARG A 19 -43.90 15.38 -12.81
CA ARG A 19 -42.78 14.69 -13.48
C ARG A 19 -41.51 14.55 -12.61
N ILE A 20 -41.30 15.49 -11.69
CA ILE A 20 -40.13 15.47 -10.78
C ILE A 20 -40.45 14.68 -9.51
N SER A 21 -41.65 14.77 -8.95
CA SER A 21 -42.03 14.02 -7.75
C SER A 21 -42.18 12.51 -7.99
N SER A 22 -42.49 12.09 -9.21
CA SER A 22 -42.51 10.67 -9.59
C SER A 22 -41.09 10.01 -9.60
N SER A 23 -40.03 10.83 -9.59
CA SER A 23 -38.64 10.36 -9.63
C SER A 23 -37.86 10.56 -8.31
N THR A 24 -38.43 11.24 -7.31
CA THR A 24 -37.74 11.58 -6.06
C THR A 24 -38.72 11.59 -4.92
N ASP A 25 -38.45 10.87 -3.86
CA ASP A 25 -39.29 10.68 -2.67
C ASP A 25 -39.46 11.96 -1.80
N ASN A 26 -39.12 13.13 -2.33
CA ASN A 26 -39.24 14.43 -1.67
C ASN A 26 -40.13 15.36 -2.50
N GLU A 27 -41.12 15.99 -1.84
CA GLU A 27 -41.96 17.06 -2.43
C GLU A 27 -41.12 18.30 -2.74
N VAL A 28 -40.43 18.29 -3.87
CA VAL A 28 -39.70 19.47 -4.37
C VAL A 28 -40.65 20.33 -5.19
N ASN A 29 -41.02 21.50 -4.64
CA ASN A 29 -41.83 22.51 -5.36
C ASN A 29 -40.96 23.21 -6.43
N ALA A 30 -40.58 22.48 -7.50
CA ALA A 30 -39.73 22.97 -8.60
C ALA A 30 -40.34 24.22 -9.26
N GLU A 31 -41.70 24.25 -9.42
CA GLU A 31 -42.42 25.41 -9.96
C GLU A 31 -42.20 26.68 -9.13
N ALA A 32 -42.18 26.56 -7.79
CA ALA A 32 -41.99 27.72 -6.92
C ALA A 32 -40.53 28.24 -7.00
N TRP A 33 -39.56 27.38 -7.15
CA TRP A 33 -38.14 27.75 -7.30
C TRP A 33 -37.90 28.43 -8.67
N VAL A 34 -38.42 27.86 -9.77
CA VAL A 34 -38.28 28.43 -11.10
C VAL A 34 -39.00 29.76 -11.18
N ALA A 35 -40.26 29.86 -10.67
CA ALA A 35 -41.00 31.11 -10.65
C ALA A 35 -40.30 32.20 -9.81
N THR A 36 -39.64 31.84 -8.72
CA THR A 36 -38.84 32.75 -7.91
C THR A 36 -37.59 33.21 -8.64
N GLY A 37 -36.89 32.29 -9.34
CA GLY A 37 -35.74 32.61 -10.17
C GLY A 37 -36.09 33.60 -11.31
N VAL A 38 -37.14 33.31 -12.06
CA VAL A 38 -37.66 34.22 -13.12
C VAL A 38 -38.05 35.60 -12.56
N PHE A 39 -38.70 35.63 -11.41
CA PHE A 39 -39.03 36.91 -10.74
C PHE A 39 -37.76 37.72 -10.44
N TRP A 40 -36.71 37.11 -9.88
CA TRP A 40 -35.49 37.82 -9.56
C TRP A 40 -34.74 38.29 -10.82
N VAL A 41 -34.72 37.50 -11.89
CA VAL A 41 -34.13 37.91 -13.17
C VAL A 41 -34.83 39.13 -13.74
N VAL A 42 -36.18 39.10 -13.81
CA VAL A 42 -36.96 40.24 -14.28
C VAL A 42 -36.78 41.47 -13.39
N MET A 43 -36.71 41.28 -12.06
CA MET A 43 -36.44 42.36 -11.11
C MET A 43 -35.07 42.98 -11.34
N PHE A 44 -34.02 42.20 -11.58
CA PHE A 44 -32.69 42.72 -11.94
C PHE A 44 -32.68 43.48 -13.26
N LEU A 45 -33.39 42.98 -14.27
CA LEU A 45 -33.52 43.70 -15.56
C LEU A 45 -34.22 45.07 -15.39
N VAL A 46 -35.28 45.13 -14.59
CA VAL A 46 -35.98 46.40 -14.28
C VAL A 46 -35.06 47.34 -13.49
N LEU A 47 -34.30 46.81 -12.54
CA LEU A 47 -33.35 47.58 -11.74
C LEU A 47 -32.20 48.14 -12.61
N ILE A 48 -31.69 47.36 -13.55
CA ILE A 48 -30.68 47.79 -14.52
C ILE A 48 -31.25 48.91 -15.42
N ALA A 49 -32.47 48.73 -15.95
CA ALA A 49 -33.13 49.74 -16.76
C ALA A 49 -33.35 51.05 -15.97
N PHE A 50 -33.72 50.94 -14.69
CA PHE A 50 -33.88 52.10 -13.80
C PHE A 50 -32.55 52.86 -13.61
N PHE A 51 -31.43 52.16 -13.29
CA PHE A 51 -30.15 52.82 -13.14
C PHE A 51 -29.58 53.39 -14.43
N ASN A 52 -29.86 52.73 -15.59
CA ASN A 52 -29.45 53.30 -16.87
C ASN A 52 -30.20 54.58 -17.23
N VAL A 53 -31.52 54.71 -16.90
CA VAL A 53 -32.27 55.94 -17.08
C VAL A 53 -31.77 57.09 -16.19
N LEU A 54 -31.17 56.75 -15.06
CA LEU A 54 -30.55 57.72 -14.12
C LEU A 54 -29.09 58.04 -14.45
N ASP A 55 -28.56 57.55 -15.57
CA ASP A 55 -27.14 57.67 -15.96
C ASP A 55 -26.15 57.17 -14.87
N LEU A 56 -26.58 56.21 -14.03
CA LEU A 56 -25.77 55.60 -12.98
C LEU A 56 -25.05 54.36 -13.50
N GLU A 57 -24.16 54.51 -14.46
CA GLU A 57 -23.46 53.43 -15.16
C GLU A 57 -22.58 52.59 -14.20
N ILE A 58 -22.00 53.23 -13.18
CA ILE A 58 -21.17 52.56 -12.14
C ILE A 58 -21.97 51.48 -11.39
N VAL A 59 -23.28 51.63 -11.23
CA VAL A 59 -24.17 50.71 -10.53
C VAL A 59 -24.82 49.70 -11.52
N SER A 60 -25.13 50.14 -12.73
CA SER A 60 -25.79 49.28 -13.72
C SER A 60 -24.83 48.25 -14.36
N ALA A 61 -23.56 48.59 -14.58
CA ALA A 61 -22.58 47.72 -15.22
C ALA A 61 -22.34 46.38 -14.47
N PRO A 62 -22.13 46.36 -13.15
CA PRO A 62 -21.97 45.08 -12.42
C PRO A 62 -23.25 44.25 -12.40
N LEU A 63 -24.45 44.90 -12.39
CA LEU A 63 -25.72 44.19 -12.46
C LEU A 63 -25.94 43.56 -13.82
N GLN A 64 -25.61 44.27 -14.91
CA GLN A 64 -25.63 43.73 -16.28
C GLN A 64 -24.69 42.53 -16.39
N ALA A 65 -23.47 42.62 -15.87
CA ALA A 65 -22.51 41.52 -15.88
C ALA A 65 -23.03 40.25 -15.15
N LEU A 66 -23.75 40.44 -14.03
CA LEU A 66 -24.39 39.31 -13.32
C LEU A 66 -25.51 38.67 -14.15
N VAL A 67 -26.36 39.45 -14.75
CA VAL A 67 -27.43 38.95 -15.58
C VAL A 67 -26.89 38.23 -16.83
N THR A 68 -25.90 38.81 -17.50
CA THR A 68 -25.22 38.19 -18.64
C THR A 68 -24.63 36.84 -18.25
N LYS A 69 -23.91 36.77 -17.12
CA LYS A 69 -23.36 35.49 -16.62
C LYS A 69 -24.44 34.43 -16.37
N VAL A 70 -25.60 34.79 -15.81
CA VAL A 70 -26.70 33.86 -15.60
C VAL A 70 -27.23 33.32 -16.93
N PHE A 71 -27.38 34.19 -17.97
CA PHE A 71 -27.81 33.75 -19.28
C PHE A 71 -26.77 32.91 -20.03
N GLU A 72 -25.48 33.20 -19.87
CA GLU A 72 -24.37 32.38 -20.44
C GLU A 72 -24.27 31.03 -19.75
N PHE A 73 -24.55 30.98 -18.44
CA PHE A 73 -24.45 29.76 -17.66
C PHE A 73 -25.57 28.74 -17.96
N GLY A 74 -26.74 29.20 -18.39
CA GLY A 74 -27.87 28.33 -18.73
C GLY A 74 -27.55 27.31 -19.84
N PRO A 75 -27.09 27.73 -21.02
CA PRO A 75 -26.64 26.83 -22.09
C PRO A 75 -25.48 25.92 -21.65
N SER A 76 -24.55 26.46 -20.87
CA SER A 76 -23.37 25.69 -20.34
C SER A 76 -23.81 24.58 -19.39
N LEU A 77 -24.81 24.83 -18.52
CA LEU A 77 -25.42 23.81 -17.67
C LEU A 77 -26.07 22.69 -18.49
N PHE A 78 -26.82 23.06 -19.51
CA PHE A 78 -27.44 22.07 -20.37
C PHE A 78 -26.41 21.23 -21.13
N ALA A 79 -25.42 21.88 -21.73
CA ALA A 79 -24.33 21.18 -22.44
C ALA A 79 -23.50 20.29 -21.51
N GLY A 80 -23.14 20.78 -20.30
CA GLY A 80 -22.45 20.00 -19.28
C GLY A 80 -23.26 18.81 -18.79
N GLY A 81 -24.59 18.99 -18.61
CA GLY A 81 -25.50 17.92 -18.24
C GLY A 81 -25.62 16.84 -19.33
N VAL A 82 -25.73 17.23 -20.60
CA VAL A 82 -25.72 16.28 -21.73
C VAL A 82 -24.40 15.51 -21.76
N LEU A 83 -23.28 16.20 -21.60
CA LEU A 83 -21.96 15.56 -21.57
C LEU A 83 -21.81 14.58 -20.40
N ALA A 84 -22.34 14.91 -19.22
CA ALA A 84 -22.36 14.02 -18.06
C ALA A 84 -23.19 12.75 -18.32
N ILE A 85 -24.34 12.87 -18.98
CA ILE A 85 -25.17 11.74 -19.40
C ILE A 85 -24.39 10.86 -20.40
N VAL A 86 -23.75 11.46 -21.39
CA VAL A 86 -22.90 10.72 -22.34
C VAL A 86 -21.79 9.98 -21.65
N ALA A 87 -21.09 10.63 -20.73
CA ALA A 87 -20.05 10.01 -19.93
C ALA A 87 -20.57 8.81 -19.12
N TRP A 88 -21.72 8.98 -18.46
CA TRP A 88 -22.38 7.93 -17.69
C TRP A 88 -22.78 6.72 -18.55
N VAL A 89 -23.37 6.96 -19.73
CA VAL A 89 -23.76 5.90 -20.66
C VAL A 89 -22.51 5.14 -21.15
N LEU A 90 -21.48 5.85 -21.58
CA LEU A 90 -20.24 5.23 -22.05
C LEU A 90 -19.55 4.43 -20.94
N ALA A 91 -19.46 4.98 -19.73
CA ALA A 91 -18.90 4.30 -18.58
C ALA A 91 -19.68 3.03 -18.21
N SER A 92 -21.02 3.09 -18.24
CA SER A 92 -21.90 1.96 -17.94
C SER A 92 -21.79 0.85 -19.00
N LEU A 93 -21.72 1.22 -20.27
CA LEU A 93 -21.52 0.27 -21.38
C LEU A 93 -20.14 -0.42 -21.27
N ALA A 94 -19.08 0.36 -21.05
CA ALA A 94 -17.72 -0.18 -20.89
C ALA A 94 -17.63 -1.14 -19.70
N ARG A 95 -18.20 -0.75 -18.54
CA ARG A 95 -18.31 -1.63 -17.36
C ARG A 95 -18.99 -2.95 -17.71
N GLY A 96 -20.15 -2.90 -18.38
CA GLY A 96 -20.91 -4.09 -18.75
C GLY A 96 -20.15 -5.00 -19.69
N LEU A 97 -19.53 -4.45 -20.74
CA LEU A 97 -18.74 -5.21 -21.71
C LEU A 97 -17.53 -5.90 -21.06
N ILE A 98 -16.81 -5.18 -20.22
CA ILE A 98 -15.59 -5.69 -19.58
C ILE A 98 -15.95 -6.74 -18.52
N SER A 99 -16.95 -6.47 -17.67
CA SER A 99 -17.39 -7.47 -16.68
C SER A 99 -17.89 -8.73 -17.36
N ALA A 100 -18.67 -8.61 -18.44
CA ALA A 100 -19.16 -9.79 -19.21
C ALA A 100 -18.03 -10.52 -19.95
N GLY A 101 -17.01 -9.81 -20.43
CA GLY A 101 -15.84 -10.40 -21.08
C GLY A 101 -14.97 -11.16 -20.09
N LEU A 102 -14.70 -10.58 -18.92
CA LEU A 102 -13.87 -11.19 -17.87
C LEU A 102 -14.60 -12.38 -17.17
N ALA A 103 -15.92 -12.28 -16.97
CA ALA A 103 -16.70 -13.36 -16.37
C ALA A 103 -16.69 -14.66 -17.20
N LYS A 104 -16.33 -14.60 -18.47
CA LYS A 104 -16.15 -15.78 -19.33
C LYS A 104 -14.77 -16.42 -19.21
N THR A 105 -13.85 -15.80 -18.48
CA THR A 105 -12.49 -16.31 -18.25
C THR A 105 -12.43 -17.08 -16.94
N THR A 106 -11.69 -18.21 -16.92
CA THR A 106 -11.49 -19.09 -15.75
C THR A 106 -10.77 -18.41 -14.58
N LEU A 107 -10.36 -17.15 -14.74
CA LEU A 107 -9.69 -16.35 -13.69
C LEU A 107 -10.65 -15.97 -12.54
N ASP A 108 -11.92 -15.80 -12.85
CA ASP A 108 -12.94 -15.39 -11.88
C ASP A 108 -13.28 -16.53 -10.89
N GLU A 109 -13.28 -17.77 -11.36
CA GLU A 109 -13.61 -18.96 -10.57
C GLU A 109 -12.49 -19.34 -9.57
N LYS A 110 -11.23 -19.23 -10.00
CA LYS A 110 -10.08 -19.63 -9.17
C LYS A 110 -9.81 -18.67 -8.00
N VAL A 111 -10.00 -17.38 -8.18
CA VAL A 111 -9.68 -16.38 -7.16
C VAL A 111 -10.84 -16.12 -6.20
N SER A 112 -12.11 -16.24 -6.69
CA SER A 112 -13.29 -16.06 -5.83
C SER A 112 -13.46 -17.19 -4.81
N THR A 113 -13.05 -18.42 -5.18
CA THR A 113 -13.24 -19.61 -4.33
C THR A 113 -12.19 -19.71 -3.21
N GLU A 114 -10.97 -19.18 -3.43
CA GLU A 114 -9.89 -19.30 -2.44
C GLU A 114 -9.84 -18.13 -1.44
N ALA A 115 -10.43 -16.97 -1.75
CA ALA A 115 -10.25 -15.76 -0.95
C ALA A 115 -11.53 -15.14 -0.37
N ASP A 116 -12.72 -15.76 -0.59
CA ASP A 116 -14.03 -15.18 -0.17
C ASP A 116 -14.22 -13.71 -0.60
N MET A 117 -13.66 -13.35 -1.78
CA MET A 117 -13.67 -12.00 -2.33
C MET A 117 -14.71 -11.87 -3.44
N LYS A 118 -15.20 -10.63 -3.67
CA LYS A 118 -16.07 -10.34 -4.82
C LYS A 118 -15.36 -10.72 -6.12
N PRO A 119 -16.12 -11.21 -7.14
CA PRO A 119 -15.56 -11.56 -8.45
C PRO A 119 -14.70 -10.41 -9.00
N ILE A 120 -13.48 -10.72 -9.45
CA ILE A 120 -12.52 -9.76 -10.00
C ILE A 120 -13.09 -9.03 -11.21
N SER A 121 -13.91 -9.71 -12.01
CA SER A 121 -14.61 -9.16 -13.17
C SER A 121 -15.45 -7.92 -12.82
N HIS A 122 -16.17 -7.95 -11.70
CA HIS A 122 -16.94 -6.80 -11.23
C HIS A 122 -16.04 -5.64 -10.77
N SER A 123 -14.98 -5.95 -10.03
CA SER A 123 -14.05 -4.94 -9.51
C SER A 123 -13.32 -4.19 -10.63
N ILE A 124 -12.87 -4.91 -11.67
CA ILE A 124 -12.23 -4.31 -12.85
C ILE A 124 -13.24 -3.46 -13.64
N GLY A 125 -14.47 -3.95 -13.79
CA GLY A 125 -15.53 -3.19 -14.43
C GLY A 125 -15.83 -1.88 -13.71
N ASP A 126 -15.86 -1.89 -12.37
CA ASP A 126 -16.06 -0.69 -11.55
C ASP A 126 -14.90 0.31 -11.68
N VAL A 127 -13.66 -0.16 -11.69
CA VAL A 127 -12.48 0.69 -11.90
C VAL A 127 -12.57 1.40 -13.25
N ILE A 128 -12.92 0.69 -14.31
CA ILE A 128 -13.03 1.28 -15.66
C ILE A 128 -14.20 2.25 -15.74
N TYR A 129 -15.32 1.95 -15.09
CA TYR A 129 -16.44 2.89 -14.99
C TYR A 129 -15.99 4.22 -14.38
N TRP A 130 -15.34 4.18 -13.22
CA TRP A 130 -14.85 5.38 -12.54
C TRP A 130 -13.74 6.09 -13.32
N LEU A 131 -12.88 5.34 -14.02
CA LEU A 131 -11.84 5.91 -14.87
C LEU A 131 -12.44 6.72 -16.03
N ILE A 132 -13.49 6.19 -16.68
CA ILE A 132 -14.18 6.89 -17.76
C ILE A 132 -14.87 8.15 -17.23
N ILE A 133 -15.59 8.06 -16.11
CA ILE A 133 -16.21 9.25 -15.47
C ILE A 133 -15.14 10.29 -15.15
N LEU A 134 -14.01 9.88 -14.59
CA LEU A 134 -12.89 10.77 -14.24
C LEU A 134 -12.28 11.43 -15.49
N LEU A 135 -12.17 10.69 -16.60
CA LEU A 135 -11.66 11.21 -17.88
C LEU A 135 -12.57 12.28 -18.48
N PHE A 136 -13.90 12.13 -18.33
CA PHE A 136 -14.88 13.11 -18.81
C PHE A 136 -15.04 14.31 -17.87
N LEU A 137 -14.63 14.20 -16.60
CA LEU A 137 -14.81 15.23 -15.58
C LEU A 137 -14.21 16.59 -15.97
N PRO A 138 -12.97 16.69 -16.50
CA PRO A 138 -12.42 17.96 -16.98
C PRO A 138 -13.26 18.57 -18.11
N ALA A 139 -13.74 17.76 -19.05
CA ALA A 139 -14.58 18.24 -20.15
C ALA A 139 -15.95 18.76 -19.64
N ILE A 140 -16.54 18.09 -18.67
CA ILE A 140 -17.79 18.52 -18.01
C ILE A 140 -17.57 19.85 -17.28
N LEU A 141 -16.50 19.96 -16.47
CA LEU A 141 -16.15 21.17 -15.71
C LEU A 141 -15.81 22.35 -16.63
N GLY A 142 -15.08 22.09 -17.73
CA GLY A 142 -14.78 23.08 -18.76
C GLY A 142 -16.04 23.60 -19.45
N THR A 143 -16.97 22.71 -19.81
CA THR A 143 -18.26 23.07 -20.38
C THR A 143 -19.10 23.92 -19.42
N LEU A 144 -19.01 23.61 -18.11
CA LEU A 144 -19.67 24.38 -17.05
C LEU A 144 -18.95 25.70 -16.72
N GLN A 145 -17.84 26.01 -17.40
CA GLN A 145 -17.01 27.21 -17.16
C GLN A 145 -16.47 27.31 -15.72
N MET A 146 -16.23 26.17 -15.09
CA MET A 146 -15.72 26.07 -13.70
C MET A 146 -14.19 26.05 -13.67
N GLU A 147 -13.54 27.10 -14.23
CA GLU A 147 -12.07 27.15 -14.40
C GLU A 147 -11.29 26.99 -13.10
N GLY A 148 -11.80 27.51 -11.99
CA GLY A 148 -11.15 27.40 -10.68
C GLY A 148 -10.99 25.96 -10.17
N ILE A 149 -11.87 25.04 -10.60
CA ILE A 149 -11.85 23.61 -10.23
C ILE A 149 -11.25 22.78 -11.38
N LEU A 150 -11.38 23.24 -12.62
CA LEU A 150 -10.91 22.53 -13.80
C LEU A 150 -9.42 22.24 -13.76
N ILE A 151 -8.58 23.25 -13.45
CA ILE A 151 -7.11 23.12 -13.47
C ILE A 151 -6.63 22.05 -12.48
N PRO A 152 -7.00 22.06 -11.17
CA PRO A 152 -6.57 21.03 -10.26
C PRO A 152 -7.11 19.64 -10.61
N VAL A 153 -8.35 19.54 -11.09
CA VAL A 153 -8.95 18.25 -11.51
C VAL A 153 -8.22 17.70 -12.73
N GLN A 154 -7.91 18.53 -13.72
CA GLN A 154 -7.15 18.14 -14.89
C GLN A 154 -5.76 17.60 -14.50
N GLY A 155 -5.04 18.29 -13.60
CA GLY A 155 -3.77 17.82 -13.09
C GLY A 155 -3.86 16.48 -12.33
N MET A 156 -4.97 16.20 -11.64
CA MET A 156 -5.23 14.90 -11.02
C MET A 156 -5.48 13.80 -12.06
N VAL A 157 -6.30 14.09 -13.07
CA VAL A 157 -6.60 13.15 -14.17
C VAL A 157 -5.32 12.79 -14.92
N ASP A 158 -4.52 13.79 -15.28
CA ASP A 158 -3.26 13.60 -16.00
C ASP A 158 -2.30 12.71 -15.20
N LYS A 159 -2.19 12.91 -13.89
CA LYS A 159 -1.38 12.05 -13.01
C LYS A 159 -1.88 10.61 -13.00
N ILE A 160 -3.19 10.40 -12.87
CA ILE A 160 -3.78 9.05 -12.85
C ILE A 160 -3.56 8.35 -14.20
N LEU A 161 -3.74 9.05 -15.32
CA LEU A 161 -3.48 8.50 -16.65
C LEU A 161 -2.00 8.17 -16.87
N ALA A 162 -1.09 9.02 -16.38
CA ALA A 162 0.35 8.77 -16.44
C ALA A 162 0.77 7.56 -15.57
N MET A 163 0.02 7.24 -14.51
CA MET A 163 0.28 6.06 -13.69
C MET A 163 -0.15 4.74 -14.35
N LEU A 164 -1.08 4.74 -15.30
CA LEU A 164 -1.58 3.52 -15.94
C LEU A 164 -0.46 2.66 -16.58
N PRO A 165 0.42 3.19 -17.44
CA PRO A 165 1.56 2.42 -17.95
C PRO A 165 2.49 1.92 -16.84
N ASN A 166 2.69 2.72 -15.79
CA ASN A 166 3.53 2.35 -14.66
C ASN A 166 2.94 1.19 -13.85
N ILE A 167 1.62 1.12 -13.69
CA ILE A 167 0.91 0.00 -13.05
C ILE A 167 1.15 -1.30 -13.82
N PHE A 168 1.05 -1.26 -15.16
CA PHE A 168 1.34 -2.44 -15.99
C PHE A 168 2.81 -2.85 -15.89
N ALA A 169 3.73 -1.89 -15.95
CA ALA A 169 5.16 -2.15 -15.82
C ALA A 169 5.51 -2.73 -14.43
N ALA A 170 4.98 -2.15 -13.36
CA ALA A 170 5.16 -2.63 -12.00
C ALA A 170 4.59 -4.04 -11.80
N GLY A 171 3.40 -4.30 -12.34
CA GLY A 171 2.78 -5.63 -12.33
C GLY A 171 3.65 -6.67 -13.04
N LEU A 172 4.22 -6.32 -14.20
CA LEU A 172 5.13 -7.18 -14.95
C LEU A 172 6.43 -7.46 -14.17
N ILE A 173 7.04 -6.41 -13.58
CA ILE A 173 8.25 -6.54 -12.75
C ILE A 173 7.96 -7.45 -11.54
N GLY A 174 6.84 -7.23 -10.84
CA GLY A 174 6.45 -8.05 -9.70
C GLY A 174 6.22 -9.51 -10.07
N LEU A 175 5.58 -9.77 -11.22
CA LEU A 175 5.29 -11.10 -11.72
C LEU A 175 6.59 -11.82 -12.13
N VAL A 176 7.47 -11.16 -12.87
CA VAL A 176 8.79 -11.71 -13.25
C VAL A 176 9.64 -11.94 -12.00
N GLY A 177 9.66 -11.00 -11.06
CA GLY A 177 10.36 -11.15 -9.79
C GLY A 177 9.88 -12.34 -8.97
N TRP A 178 8.57 -12.51 -8.84
CA TRP A 178 7.97 -13.68 -8.18
C TRP A 178 8.35 -14.99 -8.88
N PHE A 179 8.30 -15.02 -10.20
CA PHE A 179 8.64 -16.20 -10.99
C PHE A 179 10.11 -16.60 -10.81
N VAL A 180 11.03 -15.64 -10.92
CA VAL A 180 12.48 -15.86 -10.72
C VAL A 180 12.76 -16.29 -9.28
N ALA A 181 12.17 -15.61 -8.29
CA ALA A 181 12.31 -15.96 -6.88
C ALA A 181 11.81 -17.39 -6.59
N SER A 182 10.70 -17.80 -7.20
CA SER A 182 10.15 -19.16 -7.04
C SER A 182 11.07 -20.21 -7.63
N ILE A 183 11.61 -19.98 -8.83
CA ILE A 183 12.57 -20.90 -9.45
C ILE A 183 13.83 -21.05 -8.58
N LEU A 184 14.38 -19.95 -8.11
CA LEU A 184 15.58 -19.98 -7.26
C LEU A 184 15.32 -20.66 -5.93
N ARG A 185 14.17 -20.42 -5.31
CA ARG A 185 13.72 -21.14 -4.11
C ARG A 185 13.73 -22.64 -4.32
N ASP A 186 13.04 -23.10 -5.38
CA ASP A 186 12.89 -24.52 -5.64
C ASP A 186 14.22 -25.17 -6.01
N LEU A 187 15.06 -24.46 -6.77
CA LEU A 187 16.43 -24.92 -7.08
C LEU A 187 17.28 -25.13 -5.83
N VAL A 188 17.33 -24.10 -4.95
CA VAL A 188 18.13 -24.14 -3.72
C VAL A 188 17.57 -25.21 -2.77
N GLN A 189 16.26 -25.28 -2.60
CA GLN A 189 15.61 -26.29 -1.77
C GLN A 189 15.95 -27.71 -2.23
N ASN A 190 15.84 -27.98 -3.53
CA ASN A 190 16.15 -29.29 -4.09
C ASN A 190 17.64 -29.64 -3.95
N LEU A 191 18.54 -28.69 -4.24
CA LEU A 191 19.98 -28.91 -4.08
C LEU A 191 20.34 -29.25 -2.62
N LEU A 192 19.83 -28.47 -1.66
CA LEU A 192 20.11 -28.70 -0.23
C LEU A 192 19.51 -30.02 0.28
N SER A 193 18.33 -30.38 -0.17
CA SER A 193 17.69 -31.66 0.16
C SER A 193 18.52 -32.85 -0.35
N VAL A 194 19.05 -32.79 -1.58
CA VAL A 194 19.90 -33.84 -2.17
C VAL A 194 21.22 -33.99 -1.42
N VAL A 195 21.82 -32.88 -0.94
CA VAL A 195 23.08 -32.91 -0.16
C VAL A 195 22.84 -33.42 1.29
N GLY A 196 21.58 -33.67 1.68
CA GLY A 196 21.26 -34.15 3.02
C GLY A 196 21.24 -33.07 4.10
N PHE A 197 21.06 -31.81 3.73
CA PHE A 197 21.01 -30.68 4.66
C PHE A 197 19.91 -30.82 5.70
N ASP A 198 18.83 -31.51 5.38
CA ASP A 198 17.72 -31.78 6.28
C ASP A 198 18.12 -32.70 7.46
N ALA A 199 19.07 -33.62 7.25
CA ALA A 199 19.62 -34.48 8.33
C ALA A 199 20.39 -33.68 9.39
N LEU A 200 20.94 -32.51 9.04
CA LEU A 200 21.55 -31.58 10.02
C LEU A 200 20.45 -30.90 10.88
N GLY A 201 19.32 -30.59 10.30
CA GLY A 201 18.17 -30.04 11.02
C GLY A 201 17.61 -31.02 12.06
N GLU A 202 17.47 -32.30 11.70
CA GLU A 202 17.03 -33.37 12.60
C GLU A 202 18.01 -33.53 13.80
N LYS A 203 19.31 -33.52 13.52
CA LYS A 203 20.36 -33.58 14.58
C LYS A 203 20.36 -32.36 15.48
N ALA A 204 19.92 -31.21 14.98
CA ALA A 204 19.79 -29.98 15.77
C ALA A 204 18.47 -29.89 16.55
N GLY A 205 17.63 -30.94 16.50
CA GLY A 205 16.33 -31.00 17.21
C GLY A 205 15.18 -30.32 16.50
N LEU A 206 15.33 -29.93 15.22
CA LEU A 206 14.27 -29.38 14.39
C LEU A 206 13.40 -30.52 13.85
N THR A 207 12.63 -31.15 14.73
CA THR A 207 11.70 -32.24 14.37
C THR A 207 10.32 -31.74 13.92
N GLY A 208 10.25 -30.56 13.30
CA GLY A 208 9.02 -29.90 12.86
C GLY A 208 8.56 -30.34 11.47
N LYS A 209 7.36 -29.84 11.07
CA LYS A 209 6.77 -30.04 9.72
C LYS A 209 7.55 -29.35 8.60
N VAL A 210 8.54 -28.51 8.93
CA VAL A 210 9.31 -27.70 7.98
C VAL A 210 10.76 -28.16 8.00
N SER A 211 11.29 -28.56 6.84
CA SER A 211 12.69 -28.98 6.71
C SER A 211 13.63 -27.76 6.60
N LEU A 212 14.92 -27.99 6.94
CA LEU A 212 15.93 -26.93 6.88
C LEU A 212 16.14 -26.42 5.46
N SER A 213 16.04 -27.30 4.47
CA SER A 213 16.08 -26.96 3.05
C SER A 213 14.91 -26.07 2.63
N GLN A 214 13.69 -26.30 3.16
CA GLN A 214 12.54 -25.45 2.93
C GLN A 214 12.71 -24.06 3.51
N LEU A 215 13.22 -23.96 4.74
CA LEU A 215 13.50 -22.66 5.38
C LEU A 215 14.53 -21.87 4.57
N THR A 216 15.60 -22.52 4.13
CA THR A 216 16.62 -21.86 3.31
C THR A 216 16.07 -21.44 1.96
N GLY A 217 15.25 -22.28 1.32
CA GLY A 217 14.55 -21.92 0.09
C GLY A 217 13.62 -20.71 0.27
N LEU A 218 12.90 -20.65 1.39
CA LEU A 218 12.05 -19.50 1.71
C LEU A 218 12.88 -18.22 1.90
N LEU A 219 14.03 -18.30 2.57
CA LEU A 219 14.94 -17.15 2.72
C LEU A 219 15.43 -16.65 1.35
N VAL A 220 15.82 -17.56 0.44
CA VAL A 220 16.22 -17.21 -0.91
C VAL A 220 15.08 -16.56 -1.68
N PHE A 221 13.86 -17.07 -1.54
CA PHE A 221 12.67 -16.46 -2.15
C PHE A 221 12.48 -15.02 -1.68
N ILE A 222 12.49 -14.79 -0.37
CA ILE A 222 12.34 -13.44 0.22
C ILE A 222 13.45 -12.53 -0.28
N PHE A 223 14.68 -13.02 -0.30
CA PHE A 223 15.86 -12.29 -0.70
C PHE A 223 15.82 -11.80 -2.16
N VAL A 224 15.23 -12.57 -3.05
CA VAL A 224 15.07 -12.22 -4.46
C VAL A 224 13.79 -11.45 -4.72
N PHE A 225 12.69 -11.84 -4.05
CA PHE A 225 11.38 -11.24 -4.31
C PHE A 225 11.24 -9.84 -3.70
N VAL A 226 11.79 -9.58 -2.52
CA VAL A 226 11.67 -8.25 -1.87
C VAL A 226 12.32 -7.15 -2.70
N PRO A 227 13.56 -7.28 -3.23
CA PRO A 227 14.12 -6.30 -4.17
C PRO A 227 13.27 -6.10 -5.44
N ALA A 228 12.73 -7.18 -6.00
CA ALA A 228 11.85 -7.10 -7.16
C ALA A 228 10.54 -6.38 -6.85
N LEU A 229 9.98 -6.61 -5.65
CA LEU A 229 8.79 -5.91 -5.18
C LEU A 229 9.07 -4.41 -4.97
N VAL A 230 10.21 -4.05 -4.39
CA VAL A 230 10.62 -2.64 -4.24
C VAL A 230 10.84 -1.99 -5.60
N ALA A 231 11.45 -2.69 -6.56
CA ALA A 231 11.59 -2.20 -7.94
C ALA A 231 10.22 -1.98 -8.61
N ALA A 232 9.25 -2.87 -8.38
CA ALA A 232 7.88 -2.69 -8.86
C ALA A 232 7.22 -1.45 -8.22
N LEU A 233 7.36 -1.25 -6.91
CA LEU A 233 6.85 -0.07 -6.21
C LEU A 233 7.50 1.23 -6.70
N ASN A 234 8.81 1.22 -6.95
CA ASN A 234 9.52 2.38 -7.53
C ASN A 234 8.99 2.73 -8.93
N THR A 235 8.63 1.72 -9.72
CA THR A 235 8.06 1.92 -11.06
C THR A 235 6.68 2.60 -11.01
N LEU A 236 5.92 2.42 -9.92
CA LEU A 236 4.66 3.14 -9.71
C LEU A 236 4.84 4.64 -9.48
N GLN A 237 6.07 5.10 -9.21
CA GLN A 237 6.39 6.51 -8.92
C GLN A 237 5.60 7.11 -7.75
N ILE A 238 5.22 6.28 -6.77
CA ILE A 238 4.57 6.70 -5.53
C ILE A 238 5.67 6.93 -4.48
N GLU A 239 6.32 8.10 -4.54
CA GLU A 239 7.50 8.42 -3.73
C GLU A 239 7.28 8.23 -2.22
N SER A 240 6.09 8.54 -1.72
CA SER A 240 5.71 8.33 -0.33
C SER A 240 5.73 6.87 0.15
N VAL A 241 5.65 5.91 -0.77
CA VAL A 241 5.69 4.47 -0.48
C VAL A 241 7.04 3.87 -0.89
N SER A 242 7.56 4.26 -2.05
CA SER A 242 8.79 3.68 -2.60
C SER A 242 10.04 4.12 -1.85
N ALA A 243 10.11 5.35 -1.32
CA ALA A 243 11.27 5.83 -0.57
C ALA A 243 11.49 5.03 0.73
N PRO A 244 10.49 4.88 1.65
CA PRO A 244 10.65 4.03 2.83
C PRO A 244 10.95 2.57 2.49
N ALA A 245 10.32 2.02 1.44
CA ALA A 245 10.57 0.64 1.01
C ALA A 245 12.01 0.43 0.53
N THR A 246 12.58 1.42 -0.18
CA THR A 246 13.97 1.39 -0.64
C THR A 246 14.94 1.50 0.53
N GLU A 247 14.67 2.35 1.53
CA GLU A 247 15.47 2.44 2.75
C GLU A 247 15.46 1.13 3.55
N MET A 248 14.27 0.52 3.73
CA MET A 248 14.13 -0.78 4.37
C MET A 248 14.89 -1.88 3.61
N LEU A 249 14.84 -1.87 2.27
CA LEU A 249 15.62 -2.80 1.45
C LEU A 249 17.12 -2.58 1.65
N GLY A 250 17.58 -1.33 1.68
CA GLY A 250 18.98 -0.98 1.96
C GLY A 250 19.44 -1.52 3.30
N ALA A 251 18.65 -1.31 4.36
CA ALA A 251 18.93 -1.85 5.69
C ALA A 251 18.94 -3.39 5.71
N PHE A 252 18.00 -4.02 5.01
CA PHE A 252 17.96 -5.48 4.87
C PHE A 252 19.19 -6.03 4.13
N MET A 253 19.61 -5.38 3.04
CA MET A 253 20.79 -5.79 2.28
C MET A 253 22.09 -5.61 3.07
N SER A 254 22.20 -4.54 3.87
CA SER A 254 23.38 -4.32 4.73
C SER A 254 23.47 -5.30 5.89
N ALA A 255 22.33 -5.79 6.39
CA ALA A 255 22.31 -6.75 7.49
C ALA A 255 22.91 -8.12 7.14
N ILE A 256 22.96 -8.48 5.84
CA ILE A 256 23.45 -9.81 5.42
C ILE A 256 24.93 -10.01 5.70
N PRO A 257 25.85 -9.13 5.26
CA PRO A 257 27.26 -9.22 5.62
C PRO A 257 27.46 -9.25 7.15
N ASP A 258 26.66 -8.47 7.89
CA ASP A 258 26.75 -8.40 9.35
C ASP A 258 26.35 -9.71 10.02
N ILE A 259 25.30 -10.39 9.52
CA ILE A 259 24.90 -11.72 9.98
C ILE A 259 26.02 -12.75 9.74
N PHE A 260 26.64 -12.74 8.54
CA PHE A 260 27.76 -13.62 8.25
C PHE A 260 28.95 -13.35 9.18
N ALA A 261 29.29 -12.09 9.41
CA ALA A 261 30.35 -11.72 10.34
C ALA A 261 30.05 -12.21 11.76
N ALA A 262 28.83 -12.00 12.26
CA ALA A 262 28.40 -12.47 13.58
C ALA A 262 28.49 -14.00 13.72
N VAL A 263 28.07 -14.76 12.71
CA VAL A 263 28.16 -16.23 12.69
C VAL A 263 29.61 -16.67 12.69
N ILE A 264 30.50 -16.02 11.94
CA ILE A 264 31.92 -16.32 11.92
C ILE A 264 32.56 -16.04 13.31
N ILE A 265 32.26 -14.88 13.92
CA ILE A 265 32.72 -14.50 15.25
C ILE A 265 32.34 -15.57 16.28
N LEU A 266 31.05 -15.97 16.32
CA LEU A 266 30.56 -16.98 17.24
C LEU A 266 31.18 -18.35 16.97
N SER A 267 31.36 -18.75 15.72
CA SER A 267 31.96 -20.03 15.36
C SER A 267 33.42 -20.12 15.84
N ILE A 268 34.21 -19.08 15.58
CA ILE A 268 35.58 -18.98 16.03
C ILE A 268 35.63 -18.96 17.57
N ALA A 269 34.74 -18.19 18.21
CA ALA A 269 34.68 -18.10 19.67
C ALA A 269 34.39 -19.45 20.33
N VAL A 270 33.47 -20.26 19.80
CA VAL A 270 33.16 -21.60 20.30
C VAL A 270 34.38 -22.54 20.20
N VAL A 271 35.11 -22.49 19.09
CA VAL A 271 36.35 -23.29 18.92
C VAL A 271 37.42 -22.85 19.92
N LEU A 272 37.65 -21.54 20.01
CA LEU A 272 38.64 -20.99 20.98
C LEU A 272 38.23 -21.25 22.43
N ALA A 273 36.96 -21.12 22.76
CA ALA A 273 36.45 -21.39 24.11
C ALA A 273 36.69 -22.84 24.52
N ARG A 274 36.44 -23.80 23.62
CA ARG A 274 36.73 -25.23 23.87
C ARG A 274 38.22 -25.48 24.04
N PHE A 275 39.05 -24.88 23.20
CA PHE A 275 40.52 -25.06 23.29
C PHE A 275 41.07 -24.46 24.57
N ILE A 276 40.75 -23.21 24.91
CA ILE A 276 41.21 -22.51 26.11
C ILE A 276 40.68 -23.19 27.39
N SER A 277 39.41 -23.57 27.40
CA SER A 277 38.80 -24.32 28.51
C SER A 277 39.53 -25.65 28.76
N GLY A 278 39.89 -26.38 27.71
CA GLY A 278 40.67 -27.61 27.81
C GLY A 278 42.04 -27.36 28.37
N LEU A 279 42.75 -26.32 27.89
CA LEU A 279 44.08 -25.95 28.42
C LEU A 279 44.01 -25.57 29.90
N VAL A 280 43.07 -24.71 30.29
CA VAL A 280 42.88 -24.26 31.68
C VAL A 280 42.57 -25.46 32.59
N SER A 281 41.66 -26.34 32.15
CA SER A 281 41.33 -27.55 32.91
C SER A 281 42.53 -28.47 33.08
N SER A 282 43.33 -28.70 32.03
CA SER A 282 44.52 -29.55 32.10
C SER A 282 45.63 -28.95 32.96
N MET A 283 45.83 -27.63 32.89
CA MET A 283 46.83 -26.96 33.77
C MET A 283 46.42 -27.04 35.25
N LEU A 284 45.14 -26.77 35.54
CA LEU A 284 44.63 -26.85 36.92
C LEU A 284 44.68 -28.30 37.48
N ASP A 285 44.36 -29.26 36.63
CA ASP A 285 44.50 -30.70 37.01
C ASP A 285 45.92 -31.07 37.31
N GLY A 286 46.90 -30.65 36.48
CA GLY A 286 48.33 -30.85 36.71
C GLY A 286 48.87 -30.15 37.96
N LEU A 287 48.25 -29.02 38.35
CA LEU A 287 48.59 -28.33 39.63
C LEU A 287 47.93 -28.95 40.89
N GLY A 288 47.09 -29.98 40.68
CA GLY A 288 46.42 -30.66 41.79
C GLY A 288 45.18 -29.92 42.30
N ALA A 289 44.59 -29.02 41.51
CA ALA A 289 43.39 -28.23 41.89
C ALA A 289 42.21 -29.12 42.28
N ASN A 290 42.11 -30.32 41.73
CA ASN A 290 41.04 -31.27 42.05
C ASN A 290 41.11 -31.82 43.48
N ALA A 291 42.30 -31.75 44.18
CA ALA A 291 42.43 -32.12 45.56
C ALA A 291 42.10 -30.97 46.55
N LEU A 292 41.90 -29.75 46.10
CA LEU A 292 41.59 -28.60 46.98
C LEU A 292 40.24 -28.73 47.70
N PRO A 293 39.15 -29.21 47.13
CA PRO A 293 37.87 -29.37 47.84
C PRO A 293 37.99 -30.26 49.07
N GLU A 294 38.76 -31.33 48.97
CA GLU A 294 39.06 -32.25 50.09
C GLU A 294 39.83 -31.56 51.18
N LYS A 295 40.88 -30.78 50.86
CA LYS A 295 41.72 -30.02 51.82
C LYS A 295 40.94 -28.94 52.56
N PHE A 296 39.84 -28.43 51.99
CA PHE A 296 38.94 -27.43 52.59
C PHE A 296 37.74 -28.07 53.29
N GLY A 297 37.72 -29.40 53.50
CA GLY A 297 36.65 -30.09 54.23
C GLY A 297 35.31 -30.23 53.45
N MET A 298 35.29 -30.00 52.15
CA MET A 298 34.11 -30.15 51.29
C MET A 298 34.02 -31.59 50.76
N THR A 299 33.97 -32.59 51.68
CA THR A 299 33.98 -34.02 51.36
C THR A 299 32.82 -34.45 50.47
N ALA A 300 31.61 -33.83 50.63
CA ALA A 300 30.44 -34.09 49.77
C ALA A 300 30.67 -33.70 48.33
N VAL A 301 31.53 -32.73 48.04
CA VAL A 301 31.89 -32.28 46.68
C VAL A 301 33.01 -33.16 46.12
N ALA A 302 33.87 -33.68 46.96
CA ALA A 302 35.00 -34.57 46.60
C ALA A 302 34.49 -35.99 46.25
N GLU A 303 33.48 -36.51 46.93
CA GLU A 303 32.87 -37.83 46.67
C GLU A 303 31.97 -37.83 45.39
N GLY A 304 31.57 -36.66 44.89
CA GLY A 304 30.92 -36.54 43.63
C GLY A 304 31.88 -36.48 42.45
N ASN A 305 31.40 -36.76 41.23
CA ASN A 305 32.15 -36.65 39.95
C ASN A 305 32.55 -35.19 39.61
N PHE A 306 32.59 -34.28 40.61
CA PHE A 306 32.87 -32.85 40.43
C PHE A 306 34.40 -32.61 40.43
N LYS A 307 34.94 -32.28 39.26
CA LYS A 307 36.31 -31.85 39.09
C LYS A 307 36.41 -30.33 39.04
N LEU A 308 37.05 -29.70 40.04
CA LEU A 308 37.20 -28.24 40.13
C LEU A 308 37.88 -27.68 38.87
N ALA A 309 38.87 -28.36 38.32
CA ALA A 309 39.55 -27.97 37.09
C ALA A 309 38.57 -27.88 35.90
N ASN A 310 37.67 -28.85 35.75
CA ASN A 310 36.67 -28.84 34.70
C ASN A 310 35.59 -27.74 34.88
N PHE A 311 35.27 -27.47 36.15
CA PHE A 311 34.32 -26.38 36.46
C PHE A 311 34.89 -25.01 36.06
N VAL A 312 36.15 -24.72 36.46
CA VAL A 312 36.84 -23.48 36.10
C VAL A 312 36.99 -23.36 34.59
N GLY A 313 37.38 -24.41 33.89
CA GLY A 313 37.47 -24.44 32.45
C GLY A 313 36.11 -24.14 31.80
N ARG A 314 35.02 -24.71 32.33
CA ARG A 314 33.66 -24.43 31.82
C ARG A 314 33.24 -22.98 32.05
N VAL A 315 33.57 -22.39 33.21
CA VAL A 315 33.34 -20.98 33.50
C VAL A 315 34.08 -20.09 32.50
N VAL A 316 35.37 -20.37 32.25
CA VAL A 316 36.15 -19.64 31.24
C VAL A 316 35.51 -19.74 29.84
N SER A 317 35.05 -20.93 29.44
CA SER A 317 34.37 -21.14 28.18
C SER A 317 33.09 -20.28 28.05
N VAL A 318 32.28 -20.23 29.13
CA VAL A 318 31.06 -19.41 29.17
C VAL A 318 31.38 -17.92 29.00
N PHE A 319 32.42 -17.43 29.71
CA PHE A 319 32.83 -16.03 29.56
C PHE A 319 33.28 -15.70 28.13
N ILE A 320 34.10 -16.56 27.51
CA ILE A 320 34.53 -16.34 26.10
C ILE A 320 33.33 -16.28 25.14
N ILE A 321 32.40 -17.23 25.27
CA ILE A 321 31.21 -17.27 24.44
C ILE A 321 30.33 -16.05 24.71
N LEU A 322 30.19 -15.60 25.95
CA LEU A 322 29.40 -14.44 26.32
C LEU A 322 29.99 -13.15 25.73
N PHE A 323 31.29 -12.93 25.84
CA PHE A 323 31.96 -11.78 25.22
C PHE A 323 31.81 -11.80 23.68
N ALA A 324 32.00 -12.97 23.07
CA ALA A 324 31.82 -13.13 21.65
C ALA A 324 30.36 -12.90 21.21
N SER A 325 29.37 -13.24 22.05
CA SER A 325 27.96 -12.99 21.79
C SER A 325 27.64 -11.50 21.84
N VAL A 326 28.25 -10.73 22.74
CA VAL A 326 28.14 -9.28 22.79
C VAL A 326 28.74 -8.67 21.52
N GLU A 327 29.91 -9.11 21.07
CA GLU A 327 30.54 -8.63 19.85
C GLU A 327 29.70 -8.97 18.60
N ALA A 328 29.18 -10.20 18.53
CA ALA A 328 28.28 -10.60 17.48
C ALA A 328 26.98 -9.76 17.46
N ALA A 329 26.44 -9.39 18.62
CA ALA A 329 25.29 -8.52 18.74
C ALA A 329 25.62 -7.08 18.29
N ASN A 330 26.80 -6.56 18.63
CA ASN A 330 27.27 -5.26 18.15
C ASN A 330 27.39 -5.23 16.63
N GLN A 331 27.92 -6.30 16.03
CA GLN A 331 28.01 -6.43 14.56
C GLN A 331 26.64 -6.43 13.89
N LEU A 332 25.62 -6.97 14.55
CA LEU A 332 24.22 -6.94 14.07
C LEU A 332 23.52 -5.60 14.32
N GLY A 333 24.23 -4.60 14.84
CA GLY A 333 23.68 -3.26 15.10
C GLY A 333 22.94 -3.11 16.44
N PHE A 334 22.97 -4.14 17.32
CA PHE A 334 22.39 -4.04 18.67
C PHE A 334 23.33 -3.27 19.63
N THR A 335 23.68 -2.04 19.28
CA THR A 335 24.62 -1.20 20.06
C THR A 335 24.11 -0.77 21.44
N GLN A 336 22.85 -1.05 21.77
CA GLN A 336 22.22 -0.67 23.05
C GLN A 336 22.33 -1.73 24.17
N VAL A 337 23.03 -2.83 23.95
CA VAL A 337 23.16 -3.92 24.94
C VAL A 337 24.48 -3.85 25.68
N SER A 338 25.30 -2.84 25.42
CA SER A 338 26.61 -2.63 26.13
C SER A 338 26.49 -1.67 27.29
#